data_7d7b9543e31dbec00cc246baa23ce7ec
#
_entry.id   7d7b9543e31dbec00cc246baa23ce7ec
#
_cell.length_a   1.000
_cell.length_b   1.000
_cell.length_c   1.000
_cell.angle_alpha   90.00
_cell.angle_beta   90.00
_cell.angle_gamma   90.00
#
_symmetry.space_group_name_H-M   'P 1'
#
loop_
_entity.id
_entity.type
_entity.pdbx_description
1 polymer ?
#
loop_
_entity_poly.entity_id
_entity_poly.type
_entity_poly.pdbx_seq_one_letter_code
_entity_poly.pdbx_strand_id
1 'polypeptide(L)'
;MPHASQQNTTRAHELPLEKRAALTSGADAWHLNGLSESTSYMITDGPHGLRKAAQSTSMDIEHSMPATCFPPAAGMASSWNPGLVREVGVAIGEECVQEKVAVLLGPGVNIKRNPLGGRSFEFWSEDPYFAGHEAIGIVEGVQSTGVGTSLKHFAANNQETDRMRIDARVSERALREVYLPAFEHIVTKAHPWTVMCAYNQLNGTPCSQNSWLLTKVLRDEWGFDGVVISDWGAVHDRVEALKAGLNLEMPPTNTDEQVVVAVRDGLLDEDQLDRMAQGMLDLIEKAAPAMQQDDHPYDLVNHGAIARR
;
A
#
# COMPACT_ATOMS: atom_id res chain seq x y z
N MET A 1 -14.05 -29.14 20.10
CA MET A 1 -13.26 -28.82 18.92
C MET A 1 -14.21 -28.36 17.85
N PRO A 2 -14.26 -27.10 17.45
CA PRO A 2 -15.03 -26.69 16.30
C PRO A 2 -14.25 -27.08 15.06
N HIS A 3 -14.97 -27.70 14.11
CA HIS A 3 -14.48 -28.03 12.78
C HIS A 3 -13.98 -26.73 12.13
N ALA A 4 -12.66 -26.66 11.84
CA ALA A 4 -12.15 -25.68 10.88
C ALA A 4 -12.86 -25.99 9.56
N SER A 5 -13.74 -25.09 9.12
CA SER A 5 -14.24 -25.07 7.76
C SER A 5 -13.02 -24.97 6.86
N GLN A 6 -12.76 -25.97 6.02
CA GLN A 6 -11.85 -25.85 4.90
C GLN A 6 -12.41 -24.72 4.02
N GLN A 7 -11.89 -23.52 4.17
CA GLN A 7 -12.13 -22.46 3.21
C GLN A 7 -11.53 -22.94 1.88
N ASN A 8 -12.40 -23.08 0.90
CA ASN A 8 -12.02 -23.51 -0.44
C ASN A 8 -11.35 -22.29 -1.11
N THR A 9 -10.07 -22.08 -0.83
CA THR A 9 -9.30 -20.93 -1.31
C THR A 9 -9.19 -21.02 -2.84
N THR A 10 -9.82 -20.10 -3.55
CA THR A 10 -9.74 -20.04 -5.02
C THR A 10 -8.30 -19.83 -5.45
N ARG A 11 -7.81 -20.66 -6.37
CA ARG A 11 -6.46 -20.54 -6.93
C ARG A 11 -6.48 -19.72 -8.20
N ALA A 12 -5.53 -18.80 -8.35
CA ALA A 12 -5.49 -17.91 -9.51
C ALA A 12 -5.43 -18.69 -10.84
N HIS A 13 -4.60 -19.73 -10.93
CA HIS A 13 -4.45 -20.54 -12.14
C HIS A 13 -5.73 -21.32 -12.56
N GLU A 14 -6.73 -21.42 -11.68
CA GLU A 14 -8.03 -22.02 -11.98
C GLU A 14 -9.00 -21.03 -12.64
N LEU A 15 -8.66 -19.74 -12.64
CA LEU A 15 -9.47 -18.69 -13.22
C LEU A 15 -9.16 -18.47 -14.71
N PRO A 16 -10.13 -18.02 -15.51
CA PRO A 16 -9.87 -17.57 -16.87
C PRO A 16 -8.77 -16.50 -16.91
N LEU A 17 -7.96 -16.51 -17.97
CA LEU A 17 -6.84 -15.59 -18.15
C LEU A 17 -7.27 -14.13 -18.04
N GLU A 18 -8.41 -13.79 -18.62
CA GLU A 18 -9.01 -12.44 -18.56
C GLU A 18 -9.31 -12.01 -17.11
N LYS A 19 -9.76 -12.96 -16.27
CA LYS A 19 -10.06 -12.68 -14.87
C LYS A 19 -8.78 -12.49 -14.04
N ARG A 20 -7.74 -13.27 -14.33
CA ARG A 20 -6.41 -13.10 -13.70
C ARG A 20 -5.81 -11.73 -14.05
N ALA A 21 -5.90 -11.32 -15.32
CA ALA A 21 -5.47 -10.00 -15.75
C ALA A 21 -6.24 -8.89 -15.03
N ALA A 22 -7.57 -9.01 -14.94
CA ALA A 22 -8.42 -8.04 -14.26
C ALA A 22 -8.12 -7.92 -12.75
N LEU A 23 -7.80 -9.02 -12.06
CA LEU A 23 -7.41 -8.99 -10.64
C LEU A 23 -6.18 -8.12 -10.37
N THR A 24 -5.30 -7.94 -11.36
CA THR A 24 -4.08 -7.11 -11.22
C THR A 24 -4.28 -5.64 -11.55
N SER A 25 -5.54 -5.20 -11.65
CA SER A 25 -5.93 -3.79 -11.84
C SER A 25 -7.08 -3.44 -10.91
N GLY A 26 -7.25 -2.16 -10.55
CA GLY A 26 -8.39 -1.70 -9.79
C GLY A 26 -9.72 -1.90 -10.54
N ALA A 27 -10.83 -2.01 -9.80
CA ALA A 27 -12.17 -1.95 -10.38
C ALA A 27 -12.55 -0.50 -10.74
N ASP A 28 -12.10 0.43 -9.94
CA ASP A 28 -12.22 1.88 -10.13
C ASP A 28 -11.05 2.60 -9.43
N ALA A 29 -11.20 3.90 -9.16
CA ALA A 29 -10.14 4.70 -8.53
C ALA A 29 -9.74 4.25 -7.12
N TRP A 30 -10.59 3.50 -6.40
CA TRP A 30 -10.41 3.18 -4.98
C TRP A 30 -10.72 1.73 -4.61
N HIS A 31 -11.24 0.92 -5.54
CA HIS A 31 -11.62 -0.46 -5.23
C HIS A 31 -10.74 -1.48 -5.92
N LEU A 32 -10.45 -2.54 -5.17
CA LEU A 32 -9.84 -3.75 -5.71
C LEU A 32 -10.79 -4.44 -6.68
N ASN A 33 -10.28 -5.06 -7.71
CA ASN A 33 -11.09 -5.87 -8.60
C ASN A 33 -11.23 -7.28 -7.99
N GLY A 34 -12.33 -7.52 -7.28
CA GLY A 34 -12.62 -8.80 -6.65
C GLY A 34 -13.21 -9.84 -7.61
N LEU A 35 -13.47 -11.05 -7.10
CA LEU A 35 -14.19 -12.08 -7.85
C LEU A 35 -15.67 -11.78 -8.03
N SER A 36 -16.22 -10.97 -7.14
CA SER A 36 -17.59 -10.47 -7.14
C SER A 36 -17.60 -9.03 -6.60
N GLU A 37 -18.72 -8.35 -6.76
CA GLU A 37 -18.93 -7.02 -6.21
C GLU A 37 -18.73 -6.99 -4.67
N SER A 38 -19.18 -8.04 -3.96
CA SER A 38 -19.02 -8.16 -2.51
C SER A 38 -17.57 -8.36 -2.03
N THR A 39 -16.64 -8.62 -2.92
CA THR A 39 -15.20 -8.77 -2.64
C THR A 39 -14.36 -7.68 -3.29
N SER A 40 -14.99 -6.67 -3.87
CA SER A 40 -14.36 -5.47 -4.42
C SER A 40 -14.17 -4.45 -3.29
N TYR A 41 -13.20 -4.69 -2.42
CA TYR A 41 -12.97 -3.87 -1.24
C TYR A 41 -12.29 -2.55 -1.56
N MET A 42 -12.65 -1.51 -0.78
CA MET A 42 -12.04 -0.19 -0.89
C MET A 42 -10.64 -0.18 -0.29
N ILE A 43 -9.74 0.54 -0.95
CA ILE A 43 -8.45 0.98 -0.43
C ILE A 43 -8.42 2.51 -0.53
N THR A 44 -7.92 3.21 0.47
CA THR A 44 -7.92 4.68 0.42
C THR A 44 -6.82 5.30 1.23
N ASP A 45 -6.59 6.58 0.97
CA ASP A 45 -5.55 7.37 1.62
C ASP A 45 -5.91 7.72 3.06
N GLY A 46 -4.93 8.19 3.83
CA GLY A 46 -5.13 8.68 5.19
C GLY A 46 -4.05 8.28 6.18
N PRO A 47 -2.76 8.57 5.94
CA PRO A 47 -1.68 8.19 6.86
C PRO A 47 -1.76 8.88 8.24
N HIS A 48 -2.59 9.93 8.38
CA HIS A 48 -2.78 10.71 9.62
C HIS A 48 -4.25 10.79 10.04
N GLY A 49 -5.07 9.87 9.57
CA GLY A 49 -6.51 9.81 9.72
C GLY A 49 -7.17 9.47 8.40
N LEU A 50 -8.18 8.64 8.46
CA LEU A 50 -8.86 8.11 7.28
C LEU A 50 -9.33 9.24 6.35
N ARG A 51 -9.01 9.16 5.05
CA ARG A 51 -9.47 10.08 4.03
C ARG A 51 -10.24 9.32 2.94
N LYS A 52 -11.48 9.02 3.24
CA LYS A 52 -12.40 8.36 2.33
C LYS A 52 -13.23 9.40 1.60
N ALA A 53 -13.22 9.38 0.25
CA ALA A 53 -14.07 10.26 -0.54
C ALA A 53 -15.56 10.00 -0.25
N ALA A 54 -16.36 11.05 -0.14
CA ALA A 54 -17.80 10.94 0.14
C ALA A 54 -18.55 10.23 -0.99
N GLN A 55 -18.04 10.31 -2.23
CA GLN A 55 -18.50 9.55 -3.38
C GLN A 55 -17.42 8.53 -3.75
N SER A 56 -17.71 7.26 -3.66
CA SER A 56 -16.77 6.15 -3.75
C SER A 56 -15.99 6.07 -5.06
N THR A 57 -16.49 6.65 -6.14
CA THR A 57 -15.86 6.64 -7.47
C THR A 57 -15.11 7.94 -7.81
N SER A 58 -15.21 8.96 -6.94
CA SER A 58 -14.62 10.29 -7.19
C SER A 58 -13.17 10.34 -6.73
N MET A 59 -12.31 10.97 -7.54
CA MET A 59 -10.96 11.40 -7.15
C MET A 59 -10.99 12.71 -6.35
N ASP A 60 -12.17 13.23 -6.05
CA ASP A 60 -12.37 14.45 -5.28
C ASP A 60 -11.88 14.27 -3.84
N ILE A 61 -10.87 15.03 -3.49
CA ILE A 61 -10.26 15.04 -2.16
C ILE A 61 -10.84 16.12 -1.23
N GLU A 62 -11.67 17.02 -1.76
CA GLU A 62 -12.25 18.13 -1.01
C GLU A 62 -13.49 17.70 -0.22
N HIS A 63 -14.18 16.65 -0.68
CA HIS A 63 -15.38 16.11 -0.05
C HIS A 63 -15.11 14.70 0.50
N SER A 64 -14.52 14.65 1.69
CA SER A 64 -14.23 13.40 2.40
C SER A 64 -15.24 13.13 3.50
N MET A 65 -15.45 11.86 3.84
CA MET A 65 -16.20 11.47 5.04
C MET A 65 -15.49 12.03 6.28
N PRO A 66 -16.25 12.49 7.30
CA PRO A 66 -15.66 12.91 8.57
C PRO A 66 -14.85 11.77 9.21
N ALA A 67 -13.66 12.10 9.70
CA ALA A 67 -12.78 11.18 10.41
C ALA A 67 -11.93 11.94 11.42
N THR A 68 -11.30 11.23 12.35
CA THR A 68 -10.38 11.85 13.31
C THR A 68 -9.12 12.33 12.60
N CYS A 69 -8.78 13.61 12.80
CA CYS A 69 -7.51 14.17 12.33
C CYS A 69 -6.44 13.96 13.41
N PHE A 70 -5.54 13.01 13.17
CA PHE A 70 -4.38 12.79 14.03
C PHE A 70 -3.22 13.70 13.61
N PRO A 71 -2.21 13.91 14.49
CA PRO A 71 -1.02 14.66 14.11
C PRO A 71 -0.32 14.04 12.89
N PRO A 72 0.27 14.84 12.01
CA PRO A 72 1.07 14.32 10.90
C PRO A 72 2.29 13.54 11.42
N ALA A 73 2.89 12.69 10.58
CA ALA A 73 4.02 11.85 10.96
C ALA A 73 5.17 12.65 11.61
N ALA A 74 5.42 13.88 11.13
CA ALA A 74 6.40 14.78 11.74
C ALA A 74 6.07 15.10 13.21
N GLY A 75 4.78 15.28 13.54
CA GLY A 75 4.30 15.50 14.90
C GLY A 75 4.37 14.23 15.74
N MET A 76 3.87 13.11 15.24
CA MET A 76 3.91 11.83 15.94
C MET A 76 5.34 11.41 16.26
N ALA A 77 6.28 11.54 15.30
CA ALA A 77 7.69 11.24 15.50
C ALA A 77 8.31 12.10 16.61
N SER A 78 7.88 13.35 16.77
CA SER A 78 8.37 14.25 17.83
C SER A 78 7.97 13.81 19.23
N SER A 79 7.03 12.88 19.38
CA SER A 79 6.65 12.29 20.67
C SER A 79 7.70 11.31 21.20
N TRP A 80 8.52 10.70 20.33
CA TRP A 80 9.46 9.62 20.68
C TRP A 80 8.77 8.47 21.43
N ASN A 81 7.51 8.20 21.09
CA ASN A 81 6.68 7.23 21.79
C ASN A 81 5.99 6.26 20.82
N PRO A 82 6.66 5.15 20.44
CA PRO A 82 6.10 4.17 19.51
C PRO A 82 4.81 3.51 20.06
N GLY A 83 4.62 3.48 21.39
CA GLY A 83 3.38 3.01 21.98
C GLY A 83 2.20 3.92 21.67
N LEU A 84 2.36 5.24 21.75
CA LEU A 84 1.35 6.22 21.36
C LEU A 84 1.08 6.16 19.85
N VAL A 85 2.13 6.01 19.05
CA VAL A 85 1.99 5.84 17.59
C VAL A 85 1.16 4.60 17.27
N ARG A 86 1.34 3.50 18.02
CA ARG A 86 0.54 2.29 17.87
C ARG A 86 -0.93 2.50 18.27
N GLU A 87 -1.19 3.25 19.35
CA GLU A 87 -2.57 3.61 19.74
C GLU A 87 -3.27 4.42 18.63
N VAL A 88 -2.57 5.37 18.00
CA VAL A 88 -3.07 6.10 16.82
C VAL A 88 -3.37 5.13 15.68
N GLY A 89 -2.47 4.19 15.40
CA GLY A 89 -2.69 3.15 14.39
C GLY A 89 -3.95 2.32 14.64
N VAL A 90 -4.20 1.90 15.89
CA VAL A 90 -5.43 1.18 16.27
C VAL A 90 -6.67 2.05 15.99
N ALA A 91 -6.66 3.30 16.45
CA ALA A 91 -7.79 4.21 16.25
C ALA A 91 -8.11 4.45 14.77
N ILE A 92 -7.10 4.66 13.93
CA ILE A 92 -7.29 4.77 12.47
C ILE A 92 -7.85 3.46 11.88
N GLY A 93 -7.34 2.32 12.34
CA GLY A 93 -7.81 1.01 11.89
C GLY A 93 -9.28 0.74 12.24
N GLU A 94 -9.73 1.15 13.42
CA GLU A 94 -11.14 1.06 13.83
C GLU A 94 -12.05 1.90 12.94
N GLU A 95 -11.63 3.13 12.59
CA GLU A 95 -12.34 3.97 11.62
C GLU A 95 -12.37 3.33 10.22
N CYS A 96 -11.28 2.69 9.80
CA CYS A 96 -11.23 1.95 8.52
C CYS A 96 -12.22 0.78 8.49
N VAL A 97 -12.33 -0.01 9.59
CA VAL A 97 -13.30 -1.13 9.67
C VAL A 97 -14.73 -0.60 9.54
N GLN A 98 -15.09 0.45 10.28
CA GLN A 98 -16.40 1.08 10.22
C GLN A 98 -16.73 1.58 8.80
N GLU A 99 -15.75 2.20 8.14
CA GLU A 99 -15.91 2.77 6.81
C GLU A 99 -15.68 1.77 5.67
N LYS A 100 -15.48 0.47 5.98
CA LYS A 100 -15.29 -0.61 5.00
C LYS A 100 -14.05 -0.39 4.10
N VAL A 101 -12.97 0.06 4.69
CA VAL A 101 -11.67 0.24 4.02
C VAL A 101 -10.75 -0.93 4.36
N ALA A 102 -10.39 -1.72 3.36
CA ALA A 102 -9.59 -2.92 3.52
C ALA A 102 -8.09 -2.65 3.67
N VAL A 103 -7.60 -1.58 3.03
CA VAL A 103 -6.20 -1.17 3.10
C VAL A 103 -6.10 0.35 3.23
N LEU A 104 -5.43 0.80 4.28
CA LEU A 104 -5.03 2.19 4.47
C LEU A 104 -3.72 2.46 3.71
N LEU A 105 -3.71 3.48 2.85
CA LEU A 105 -2.53 3.84 2.06
C LEU A 105 -1.56 4.70 2.89
N GLY A 106 -0.83 4.05 3.73
CA GLY A 106 0.17 4.58 4.67
C GLY A 106 0.79 3.47 5.52
N PRO A 107 1.83 3.81 6.28
CA PRO A 107 2.51 5.11 6.43
C PRO A 107 3.46 5.47 5.28
N GLY A 108 3.74 6.77 5.11
CA GLY A 108 4.80 7.26 4.25
C GLY A 108 6.12 7.37 5.03
N VAL A 109 7.21 6.77 4.52
CA VAL A 109 8.48 6.68 5.27
C VAL A 109 9.71 7.14 4.47
N ASN A 110 9.50 7.89 3.38
CA ASN A 110 10.62 8.52 2.71
C ASN A 110 11.33 9.49 3.66
N ILE A 111 12.66 9.58 3.56
CA ILE A 111 13.43 10.46 4.46
C ILE A 111 13.22 11.94 4.14
N LYS A 112 13.26 12.77 5.16
CA LYS A 112 13.22 14.26 5.04
C LYS A 112 14.58 14.79 4.59
N ARG A 113 14.97 14.50 3.35
CA ARG A 113 16.27 14.90 2.80
C ARG A 113 16.44 16.42 2.70
N ASN A 114 15.36 17.12 2.37
CA ASN A 114 15.34 18.58 2.24
C ASN A 114 14.15 19.13 3.05
N PRO A 115 14.37 20.12 3.95
CA PRO A 115 13.29 20.70 4.75
C PRO A 115 12.20 21.36 3.90
N LEU A 116 12.52 21.77 2.66
CA LEU A 116 11.55 22.32 1.70
C LEU A 116 10.84 21.24 0.87
N GLY A 117 11.00 19.96 1.20
CA GLY A 117 10.27 18.87 0.55
C GLY A 117 8.76 19.04 0.74
N GLY A 118 7.99 19.00 -0.37
CA GLY A 118 6.55 19.30 -0.34
C GLY A 118 5.71 18.33 0.50
N ARG A 119 6.22 17.13 0.81
CA ARG A 119 5.57 16.11 1.64
C ARG A 119 6.32 15.79 2.93
N SER A 120 7.22 16.68 3.38
CA SER A 120 7.98 16.47 4.63
C SER A 120 7.09 16.39 5.88
N PHE A 121 5.87 16.92 5.85
CA PHE A 121 4.90 16.80 6.95
C PHE A 121 4.44 15.35 7.18
N GLU A 122 4.33 14.56 6.14
CA GLU A 122 3.83 13.17 6.23
C GLU A 122 4.94 12.12 6.43
N PHE A 123 6.21 12.53 6.40
CA PHE A 123 7.33 11.65 6.65
C PHE A 123 7.84 11.80 8.09
N TRP A 124 8.44 10.75 8.63
CA TRP A 124 8.79 10.64 10.06
C TRP A 124 10.07 11.42 10.41
N SER A 125 11.17 11.14 9.71
CA SER A 125 12.47 11.69 10.05
C SER A 125 13.39 11.84 8.85
N GLU A 126 14.52 12.56 9.05
CA GLU A 126 15.69 12.49 8.17
C GLU A 126 16.56 11.24 8.45
N ASP A 127 16.45 10.71 9.67
CA ASP A 127 17.11 9.47 10.08
C ASP A 127 16.26 8.26 9.67
N PRO A 128 16.76 7.39 8.78
CA PRO A 128 16.00 6.24 8.29
C PRO A 128 15.74 5.17 9.36
N TYR A 129 16.64 5.01 10.34
CA TYR A 129 16.44 4.07 11.43
C TYR A 129 15.29 4.51 12.33
N PHE A 130 15.31 5.78 12.76
CA PHE A 130 14.25 6.35 13.58
C PHE A 130 12.91 6.36 12.84
N ALA A 131 12.90 6.74 11.56
CA ALA A 131 11.69 6.71 10.73
C ALA A 131 11.06 5.30 10.68
N GLY A 132 11.88 4.28 10.45
CA GLY A 132 11.42 2.88 10.44
C GLY A 132 10.91 2.41 11.80
N HIS A 133 11.61 2.78 12.88
CA HIS A 133 11.26 2.38 14.24
C HIS A 133 9.91 2.95 14.70
N GLU A 134 9.68 4.23 14.47
CA GLU A 134 8.41 4.88 14.88
C GLU A 134 7.24 4.42 14.00
N ALA A 135 7.43 4.33 12.69
CA ALA A 135 6.36 3.98 11.75
C ALA A 135 5.83 2.54 11.91
N ILE A 136 6.60 1.62 12.52
CA ILE A 136 6.13 0.27 12.88
C ILE A 136 4.84 0.35 13.70
N GLY A 137 4.74 1.30 14.64
CA GLY A 137 3.55 1.47 15.47
C GLY A 137 2.26 1.64 14.65
N ILE A 138 2.29 2.44 13.59
CA ILE A 138 1.14 2.60 12.69
C ILE A 138 0.78 1.27 12.01
N VAL A 139 1.78 0.57 11.46
CA VAL A 139 1.55 -0.69 10.74
C VAL A 139 0.93 -1.74 11.68
N GLU A 140 1.53 -1.95 12.84
CA GLU A 140 1.03 -2.91 13.82
C GLU A 140 -0.35 -2.51 14.38
N GLY A 141 -0.54 -1.22 14.66
CA GLY A 141 -1.81 -0.70 15.18
C GLY A 141 -2.96 -0.93 14.20
N VAL A 142 -2.83 -0.45 12.96
CA VAL A 142 -3.84 -0.62 11.92
C VAL A 142 -4.09 -2.11 11.63
N GLN A 143 -3.03 -2.90 11.44
CA GLN A 143 -3.18 -4.32 11.11
C GLN A 143 -3.79 -5.15 12.23
N SER A 144 -3.68 -4.71 13.49
CA SER A 144 -4.34 -5.38 14.62
C SER A 144 -5.86 -5.33 14.57
N THR A 145 -6.46 -4.43 13.78
CA THR A 145 -7.91 -4.33 13.57
C THR A 145 -8.41 -5.17 12.39
N GLY A 146 -7.51 -5.83 11.66
CA GLY A 146 -7.85 -6.60 10.46
C GLY A 146 -7.88 -5.77 9.17
N VAL A 147 -7.32 -4.56 9.20
CA VAL A 147 -7.14 -3.67 8.04
C VAL A 147 -5.67 -3.71 7.60
N GLY A 148 -5.42 -3.76 6.30
CA GLY A 148 -4.07 -3.71 5.77
C GLY A 148 -3.47 -2.30 5.77
N THR A 149 -2.14 -2.24 5.72
CA THR A 149 -1.39 -1.00 5.49
C THR A 149 -0.65 -1.06 4.16
N SER A 150 -0.42 0.09 3.53
CA SER A 150 0.42 0.21 2.34
C SER A 150 1.61 1.11 2.64
N LEU A 151 2.75 0.50 2.89
CA LEU A 151 4.01 1.21 3.17
C LEU A 151 4.48 1.96 1.93
N LYS A 152 4.69 3.28 2.03
CA LYS A 152 4.92 4.14 0.86
C LYS A 152 5.98 5.21 1.06
N HIS A 153 6.59 5.77 0.02
CA HIS A 153 6.53 5.41 -1.42
C HIS A 153 7.85 4.75 -1.81
N PHE A 154 7.82 3.53 -2.25
CA PHE A 154 8.99 2.68 -2.49
C PHE A 154 9.50 2.83 -3.94
N ALA A 155 10.64 3.55 -4.22
CA ALA A 155 11.50 4.18 -3.24
C ALA A 155 12.04 5.53 -3.76
N ALA A 156 12.74 6.24 -2.88
CA ALA A 156 13.45 7.48 -3.21
C ALA A 156 12.55 8.63 -3.70
N ASN A 157 11.27 8.68 -3.31
CA ASN A 157 10.37 9.81 -3.56
C ASN A 157 10.63 10.91 -2.52
N ASN A 158 11.74 11.65 -2.67
CA ASN A 158 12.18 12.68 -1.73
C ASN A 158 12.05 14.09 -2.28
N GLN A 159 11.39 14.26 -3.42
CA GLN A 159 11.02 15.57 -3.98
C GLN A 159 9.69 15.45 -4.72
N GLU A 160 8.90 16.53 -4.67
CA GLU A 160 7.59 16.59 -5.31
C GLU A 160 7.62 17.31 -6.66
N THR A 161 8.62 18.15 -6.91
CA THR A 161 8.81 18.77 -8.21
C THR A 161 9.02 17.70 -9.29
N ASP A 162 8.16 17.69 -10.30
CA ASP A 162 8.17 16.72 -11.39
C ASP A 162 8.13 15.24 -10.95
N ARG A 163 7.53 14.92 -9.80
CA ARG A 163 7.54 13.59 -9.18
C ARG A 163 7.11 12.46 -10.12
N MET A 164 6.23 12.74 -11.10
CA MET A 164 5.74 11.78 -12.08
C MET A 164 6.77 11.45 -13.18
N ARG A 165 7.87 12.22 -13.29
CA ARG A 165 8.82 12.12 -14.41
C ARG A 165 10.28 12.11 -13.99
N ILE A 166 10.56 12.58 -12.78
CA ILE A 166 11.96 12.69 -12.31
C ILE A 166 12.63 11.33 -12.21
N ASP A 167 13.91 11.29 -12.54
CA ASP A 167 14.77 10.15 -12.34
C ASP A 167 15.69 10.40 -11.13
N ALA A 168 15.43 9.72 -10.03
CA ALA A 168 16.26 9.78 -8.83
C ALA A 168 17.56 8.99 -9.08
N ARG A 169 18.66 9.71 -9.34
CA ARG A 169 19.98 9.15 -9.54
C ARG A 169 20.68 8.96 -8.20
N VAL A 170 20.74 7.70 -7.74
CA VAL A 170 21.25 7.37 -6.41
C VAL A 170 22.17 6.15 -6.51
N SER A 171 23.36 6.22 -5.92
CA SER A 171 24.25 5.05 -5.87
C SER A 171 23.63 3.92 -5.03
N GLU A 172 23.94 2.67 -5.34
CA GLU A 172 23.43 1.53 -4.58
C GLU A 172 23.79 1.63 -3.09
N ARG A 173 25.00 2.09 -2.77
CA ARG A 173 25.42 2.33 -1.39
C ARG A 173 24.47 3.31 -0.68
N ALA A 174 24.18 4.47 -1.29
CA ALA A 174 23.27 5.45 -0.70
C ALA A 174 21.83 4.93 -0.60
N LEU A 175 21.38 4.13 -1.58
CA LEU A 175 20.09 3.45 -1.48
C LEU A 175 20.04 2.56 -0.24
N ARG A 176 21.03 1.68 -0.06
CA ARG A 176 21.05 0.70 1.03
C ARG A 176 21.34 1.30 2.40
N GLU A 177 22.04 2.41 2.48
CA GLU A 177 22.40 3.04 3.78
C GLU A 177 21.41 4.13 4.21
N VAL A 178 20.66 4.74 3.28
CA VAL A 178 19.85 5.93 3.57
C VAL A 178 18.38 5.80 3.11
N TYR A 179 18.12 5.39 1.85
CA TYR A 179 16.77 5.47 1.31
C TYR A 179 15.93 4.23 1.55
N LEU A 180 16.54 3.07 1.66
CA LEU A 180 15.85 1.79 1.84
C LEU A 180 15.72 1.31 3.29
N PRO A 181 16.57 1.68 4.27
CA PRO A 181 16.56 1.05 5.59
C PRO A 181 15.25 1.20 6.36
N ALA A 182 14.53 2.33 6.22
CA ALA A 182 13.23 2.48 6.88
C ALA A 182 12.21 1.46 6.34
N PHE A 183 12.20 1.23 5.03
CA PHE A 183 11.35 0.22 4.39
C PHE A 183 11.74 -1.19 4.82
N GLU A 184 13.03 -1.53 4.75
CA GLU A 184 13.55 -2.84 5.16
C GLU A 184 13.16 -3.16 6.61
N HIS A 185 13.35 -2.19 7.51
CA HIS A 185 13.03 -2.36 8.92
C HIS A 185 11.55 -2.66 9.13
N ILE A 186 10.66 -1.91 8.48
CA ILE A 186 9.21 -2.10 8.60
C ILE A 186 8.77 -3.42 7.94
N VAL A 187 9.26 -3.71 6.73
CA VAL A 187 8.92 -4.96 6.02
C VAL A 187 9.30 -6.18 6.84
N THR A 188 10.53 -6.19 7.41
CA THR A 188 11.05 -7.36 8.14
C THR A 188 10.53 -7.48 9.58
N LYS A 189 9.96 -6.41 10.18
CA LYS A 189 9.52 -6.41 11.58
C LYS A 189 8.01 -6.34 11.74
N ALA A 190 7.31 -5.56 10.92
CA ALA A 190 5.87 -5.33 11.03
C ALA A 190 5.05 -5.99 9.92
N HIS A 191 5.69 -6.52 8.88
CA HIS A 191 5.06 -7.27 7.79
C HIS A 191 3.82 -6.56 7.22
N PRO A 192 3.98 -5.35 6.62
CA PRO A 192 2.86 -4.63 6.00
C PRO A 192 2.20 -5.50 4.93
N TRP A 193 0.87 -5.45 4.82
CA TRP A 193 0.18 -6.28 3.83
C TRP A 193 0.47 -5.85 2.41
N THR A 194 0.73 -4.56 2.23
CA THR A 194 1.08 -4.03 0.91
C THR A 194 2.22 -3.01 0.99
N VAL A 195 2.91 -2.84 -0.14
CA VAL A 195 3.92 -1.79 -0.37
C VAL A 195 3.53 -1.03 -1.62
N MET A 196 3.51 0.31 -1.54
CA MET A 196 3.22 1.15 -2.70
C MET A 196 4.53 1.63 -3.35
N CYS A 197 4.72 1.32 -4.64
CA CYS A 197 5.84 1.85 -5.40
C CYS A 197 5.67 3.36 -5.67
N ALA A 198 6.80 4.05 -5.81
CA ALA A 198 6.82 5.48 -6.03
C ALA A 198 6.56 5.88 -7.50
N TYR A 199 6.19 7.15 -7.72
CA TYR A 199 6.01 7.72 -9.06
C TYR A 199 7.29 7.82 -9.86
N ASN A 200 8.39 8.17 -9.19
CA ASN A 200 9.63 8.52 -9.85
C ASN A 200 10.32 7.32 -10.51
N GLN A 201 11.20 7.62 -11.43
CA GLN A 201 12.21 6.65 -11.85
C GLN A 201 13.32 6.55 -10.80
N LEU A 202 13.94 5.39 -10.75
CA LEU A 202 15.13 5.13 -9.95
C LEU A 202 16.24 4.62 -10.88
N ASN A 203 17.29 5.42 -11.05
CA ASN A 203 18.42 5.10 -11.92
C ASN A 203 18.00 4.73 -13.36
N GLY A 204 17.04 5.46 -13.91
CA GLY A 204 16.56 5.31 -15.29
C GLY A 204 15.40 4.34 -15.48
N THR A 205 14.90 3.68 -14.42
CA THR A 205 13.79 2.73 -14.50
C THR A 205 12.63 3.22 -13.61
N PRO A 206 11.38 3.31 -14.11
CA PRO A 206 10.23 3.63 -13.26
C PRO A 206 10.13 2.66 -12.08
N CYS A 207 9.84 3.15 -10.87
CA CYS A 207 9.76 2.29 -9.69
C CYS A 207 8.74 1.16 -9.87
N SER A 208 7.65 1.40 -10.59
CA SER A 208 6.63 0.39 -10.91
C SER A 208 7.12 -0.73 -11.83
N GLN A 209 8.22 -0.52 -12.57
CA GLN A 209 8.79 -1.45 -13.56
C GLN A 209 10.22 -1.89 -13.19
N ASN A 210 10.64 -1.61 -11.96
CA ASN A 210 12.01 -1.86 -11.52
C ASN A 210 12.13 -3.22 -10.82
N SER A 211 12.48 -4.27 -11.57
CA SER A 211 12.64 -5.62 -11.05
C SER A 211 13.73 -5.75 -9.97
N TRP A 212 14.80 -4.93 -10.05
CA TRP A 212 15.81 -4.89 -8.99
C TRP A 212 15.17 -4.42 -7.68
N LEU A 213 14.32 -3.38 -7.73
CA LEU A 213 13.65 -2.83 -6.55
C LEU A 213 12.54 -3.75 -6.02
N LEU A 214 11.59 -4.17 -6.89
CA LEU A 214 10.36 -4.85 -6.48
C LEU A 214 10.55 -6.36 -6.26
N THR A 215 11.43 -6.99 -7.02
CA THR A 215 11.70 -8.43 -6.89
C THR A 215 12.97 -8.67 -6.11
N LYS A 216 14.12 -8.21 -6.61
CA LYS A 216 15.41 -8.56 -6.00
C LYS A 216 15.55 -8.03 -4.57
N VAL A 217 15.31 -6.74 -4.33
CA VAL A 217 15.46 -6.14 -2.99
C VAL A 217 14.27 -6.50 -2.10
N LEU A 218 13.05 -6.15 -2.54
CA LEU A 218 11.87 -6.26 -1.68
C LEU A 218 11.50 -7.72 -1.37
N ARG A 219 11.45 -8.59 -2.40
CA ARG A 219 11.00 -9.98 -2.23
C ARG A 219 12.13 -10.93 -1.89
N ASP A 220 13.21 -10.97 -2.70
CA ASP A 220 14.26 -12.00 -2.54
C ASP A 220 15.13 -11.71 -1.30
N GLU A 221 15.50 -10.44 -1.06
CA GLU A 221 16.40 -10.10 0.03
C GLU A 221 15.65 -9.89 1.35
N TRP A 222 14.49 -9.19 1.35
CA TRP A 222 13.75 -8.88 2.59
C TRP A 222 12.62 -9.85 2.90
N GLY A 223 12.30 -10.76 1.97
CA GLY A 223 11.26 -11.78 2.17
C GLY A 223 9.83 -11.25 2.16
N PHE A 224 9.57 -10.12 1.47
CA PHE A 224 8.22 -9.58 1.36
C PHE A 224 7.33 -10.49 0.52
N ASP A 225 6.27 -11.00 1.11
CA ASP A 225 5.29 -11.91 0.50
C ASP A 225 3.93 -11.24 0.19
N GLY A 226 3.79 -9.97 0.54
CA GLY A 226 2.56 -9.21 0.33
C GLY A 226 2.39 -8.65 -1.09
N VAL A 227 1.45 -7.72 -1.23
CA VAL A 227 1.06 -7.10 -2.49
C VAL A 227 1.83 -5.82 -2.75
N VAL A 228 2.40 -5.66 -3.94
CA VAL A 228 2.96 -4.39 -4.42
C VAL A 228 1.89 -3.66 -5.22
N ILE A 229 1.55 -2.44 -4.78
CA ILE A 229 0.57 -1.55 -5.40
C ILE A 229 1.31 -0.41 -6.11
N SER A 230 0.81 0.06 -7.26
CA SER A 230 1.32 1.29 -7.84
C SER A 230 0.83 2.51 -7.06
N ASP A 231 1.59 3.59 -7.03
CA ASP A 231 1.00 4.90 -6.78
C ASP A 231 0.04 5.27 -7.92
N TRP A 232 -0.88 6.21 -7.70
CA TRP A 232 -2.01 6.49 -8.61
C TRP A 232 -1.56 7.07 -9.96
N GLY A 233 -1.55 6.18 -10.99
CA GLY A 233 -1.07 6.52 -12.32
C GLY A 233 0.45 6.39 -12.49
N ALA A 234 1.14 5.66 -11.60
CA ALA A 234 2.59 5.42 -11.68
C ALA A 234 2.99 4.32 -12.67
N VAL A 235 2.04 3.60 -13.26
CA VAL A 235 2.32 2.55 -14.26
C VAL A 235 2.43 3.17 -15.66
N HIS A 236 3.58 2.97 -16.32
CA HIS A 236 3.81 3.42 -17.68
C HIS A 236 3.59 2.31 -18.71
N ASP A 237 3.97 1.08 -18.34
CA ASP A 237 3.75 -0.15 -19.11
C ASP A 237 3.34 -1.25 -18.13
N ARG A 238 2.11 -1.74 -18.30
CA ARG A 238 1.52 -2.71 -17.37
C ARG A 238 2.17 -4.09 -17.46
N VAL A 239 2.58 -4.49 -18.65
CA VAL A 239 3.24 -5.80 -18.86
C VAL A 239 4.61 -5.80 -18.19
N GLU A 240 5.39 -4.72 -18.40
CA GLU A 240 6.69 -4.57 -17.75
C GLU A 240 6.57 -4.43 -16.22
N ALA A 241 5.50 -3.79 -15.72
CA ALA A 241 5.24 -3.68 -14.30
C ALA A 241 4.94 -5.07 -13.66
N LEU A 242 4.12 -5.89 -14.30
CA LEU A 242 3.85 -7.27 -13.88
C LEU A 242 5.13 -8.13 -13.89
N LYS A 243 5.97 -8.01 -14.92
CA LYS A 243 7.28 -8.68 -14.98
C LYS A 243 8.20 -8.26 -13.82
N ALA A 244 8.14 -6.99 -13.44
CA ALA A 244 8.96 -6.45 -12.35
C ALA A 244 8.47 -6.87 -10.95
N GLY A 245 7.27 -7.43 -10.81
CA GLY A 245 6.70 -7.89 -9.54
C GLY A 245 5.63 -6.98 -8.94
N LEU A 246 5.07 -6.03 -9.72
CA LEU A 246 3.89 -5.25 -9.33
C LEU A 246 2.65 -6.16 -9.37
N ASN A 247 1.83 -6.16 -8.31
CA ASN A 247 0.59 -6.93 -8.26
C ASN A 247 -0.61 -6.13 -8.74
N LEU A 248 -0.69 -4.84 -8.39
CA LEU A 248 -1.89 -4.03 -8.57
C LEU A 248 -1.58 -2.68 -9.19
N GLU A 249 -2.17 -2.42 -10.36
CA GLU A 249 -2.22 -1.09 -10.96
C GLU A 249 -3.38 -0.27 -10.39
N MET A 250 -3.11 0.97 -9.95
CA MET A 250 -4.12 1.93 -9.50
C MET A 250 -3.90 3.32 -10.10
N PRO A 251 -4.95 4.04 -10.51
CA PRO A 251 -6.26 3.51 -10.87
C PRO A 251 -6.19 2.64 -12.11
N PRO A 252 -7.27 1.93 -12.50
CA PRO A 252 -7.26 1.10 -13.70
C PRO A 252 -7.06 1.92 -14.97
N THR A 253 -6.21 1.44 -15.87
CA THR A 253 -6.04 2.04 -17.23
C THR A 253 -6.88 1.33 -18.29
N ASN A 254 -7.64 0.29 -17.92
CA ASN A 254 -8.45 -0.55 -18.82
C ASN A 254 -7.60 -1.26 -19.89
N THR A 255 -6.40 -1.69 -19.51
CA THR A 255 -5.43 -2.38 -20.39
C THR A 255 -5.35 -3.88 -20.15
N ASP A 256 -6.39 -4.50 -19.58
CA ASP A 256 -6.43 -5.95 -19.28
C ASP A 256 -6.18 -6.80 -20.53
N GLU A 257 -6.74 -6.40 -21.69
CA GLU A 257 -6.54 -7.11 -22.94
C GLU A 257 -5.05 -7.11 -23.37
N GLN A 258 -4.29 -6.07 -23.06
CA GLN A 258 -2.85 -6.03 -23.36
C GLN A 258 -2.10 -7.10 -22.55
N VAL A 259 -2.48 -7.33 -21.28
CA VAL A 259 -1.92 -8.37 -20.43
C VAL A 259 -2.26 -9.76 -21.00
N VAL A 260 -3.52 -9.97 -21.38
CA VAL A 260 -3.99 -11.23 -21.99
C VAL A 260 -3.22 -11.53 -23.28
N VAL A 261 -3.08 -10.55 -24.15
CA VAL A 261 -2.31 -10.69 -25.41
C VAL A 261 -0.85 -11.00 -25.10
N ALA A 262 -0.23 -10.27 -24.16
CA ALA A 262 1.17 -10.49 -23.79
C ALA A 262 1.44 -11.90 -23.28
N VAL A 263 0.51 -12.51 -22.52
CA VAL A 263 0.64 -13.92 -22.09
C VAL A 263 0.50 -14.85 -23.30
N ARG A 264 -0.51 -14.66 -24.15
CA ARG A 264 -0.72 -15.50 -25.36
C ARG A 264 0.46 -15.46 -26.33
N ASP A 265 1.11 -14.31 -26.44
CA ASP A 265 2.27 -14.11 -27.31
C ASP A 265 3.61 -14.54 -26.65
N GLY A 266 3.59 -15.01 -25.39
CA GLY A 266 4.77 -15.39 -24.64
C GLY A 266 5.67 -14.23 -24.22
N LEU A 267 5.14 -12.99 -24.23
CA LEU A 267 5.83 -11.79 -23.76
C LEU A 267 5.75 -11.62 -22.26
N LEU A 268 4.73 -12.17 -21.61
CA LEU A 268 4.58 -12.27 -20.16
C LEU A 268 4.41 -13.75 -19.78
N ASP A 269 5.22 -14.22 -18.84
CA ASP A 269 5.09 -15.57 -18.30
C ASP A 269 3.74 -15.71 -17.56
N GLU A 270 2.96 -16.74 -17.91
CA GLU A 270 1.66 -17.00 -17.30
C GLU A 270 1.79 -17.27 -15.80
N ASP A 271 2.83 -18.02 -15.38
CA ASP A 271 3.11 -18.25 -13.95
C ASP A 271 3.41 -16.94 -13.20
N GLN A 272 3.99 -15.93 -13.87
CA GLN A 272 4.19 -14.61 -13.27
C GLN A 272 2.87 -13.90 -13.03
N LEU A 273 1.96 -13.91 -14.03
CA LEU A 273 0.61 -13.37 -13.85
C LEU A 273 -0.15 -14.09 -12.74
N ASP A 274 -0.05 -15.40 -12.67
CA ASP A 274 -0.69 -16.22 -11.64
C ASP A 274 -0.21 -15.84 -10.24
N ARG A 275 1.09 -15.66 -10.05
CA ARG A 275 1.64 -15.21 -8.77
C ARG A 275 1.11 -13.83 -8.38
N MET A 276 1.03 -12.90 -9.34
CA MET A 276 0.54 -11.54 -9.06
C MET A 276 -0.95 -11.55 -8.73
N ALA A 277 -1.76 -12.28 -9.47
CA ALA A 277 -3.19 -12.44 -9.23
C ALA A 277 -3.49 -13.21 -7.93
N GLN A 278 -2.69 -14.24 -7.59
CA GLN A 278 -2.84 -14.97 -6.33
C GLN A 278 -2.62 -14.05 -5.13
N GLY A 279 -1.60 -13.19 -5.16
CA GLY A 279 -1.39 -12.20 -4.10
C GLY A 279 -2.61 -11.29 -3.89
N MET A 280 -3.33 -10.95 -4.96
CA MET A 280 -4.57 -10.16 -4.85
C MET A 280 -5.70 -10.95 -4.20
N LEU A 281 -5.87 -12.24 -4.54
CA LEU A 281 -6.85 -13.11 -3.89
C LEU A 281 -6.54 -13.27 -2.40
N ASP A 282 -5.27 -13.49 -2.06
CA ASP A 282 -4.82 -13.65 -0.67
C ASP A 282 -5.06 -12.36 0.14
N LEU A 283 -4.83 -11.19 -0.45
CA LEU A 283 -5.12 -9.90 0.18
C LEU A 283 -6.63 -9.73 0.46
N ILE A 284 -7.47 -10.05 -0.52
CA ILE A 284 -8.94 -9.97 -0.40
C ILE A 284 -9.43 -10.93 0.70
N GLU A 285 -8.93 -12.17 0.71
CA GLU A 285 -9.28 -13.16 1.73
C GLU A 285 -8.83 -12.70 3.13
N LYS A 286 -7.64 -12.13 3.25
CA LYS A 286 -7.09 -11.61 4.50
C LYS A 286 -7.91 -10.45 5.07
N ALA A 287 -8.45 -9.58 4.22
CA ALA A 287 -9.28 -8.44 4.62
C ALA A 287 -10.74 -8.82 4.94
N ALA A 288 -11.24 -9.91 4.38
CA ALA A 288 -12.65 -10.30 4.45
C ALA A 288 -13.24 -10.30 5.87
N PRO A 289 -12.57 -10.82 6.93
CA PRO A 289 -13.15 -10.84 8.27
C PRO A 289 -13.50 -9.45 8.81
N ALA A 290 -12.67 -8.43 8.56
CA ALA A 290 -12.92 -7.06 8.98
C ALA A 290 -13.97 -6.37 8.09
N MET A 291 -13.95 -6.63 6.79
CA MET A 291 -14.87 -6.02 5.83
C MET A 291 -16.30 -6.56 5.94
N GLN A 292 -16.49 -7.77 6.43
CA GLN A 292 -17.78 -8.43 6.61
C GLN A 292 -18.44 -8.16 7.98
N GLN A 293 -17.81 -7.43 8.88
CA GLN A 293 -18.43 -7.01 10.14
C GLN A 293 -19.60 -6.06 9.83
N ASP A 294 -20.76 -6.28 10.44
CA ASP A 294 -21.95 -5.47 10.16
C ASP A 294 -21.82 -4.03 10.67
N ASP A 295 -21.39 -3.87 11.92
CA ASP A 295 -21.19 -2.58 12.57
C ASP A 295 -19.95 -2.65 13.47
N HIS A 296 -19.14 -1.59 13.45
CA HIS A 296 -17.92 -1.47 14.25
C HIS A 296 -17.84 -0.07 14.85
N PRO A 297 -18.73 0.24 15.84
CA PRO A 297 -18.72 1.57 16.43
C PRO A 297 -17.39 1.84 17.15
N TYR A 298 -16.87 3.03 16.96
CA TYR A 298 -15.66 3.50 17.60
C TYR A 298 -15.92 4.75 18.46
N ASP A 299 -15.04 4.99 19.43
CA ASP A 299 -15.18 6.10 20.36
C ASP A 299 -14.48 7.37 19.84
N LEU A 300 -15.22 8.21 19.10
CA LEU A 300 -14.71 9.50 18.59
C LEU A 300 -14.14 10.41 19.71
N VAL A 301 -14.67 10.34 20.92
CA VAL A 301 -14.18 11.16 22.05
C VAL A 301 -12.80 10.64 22.47
N ASN A 302 -12.63 9.33 22.55
CA ASN A 302 -11.35 8.69 22.85
C ASN A 302 -10.36 8.93 21.73
N HIS A 303 -10.74 8.77 20.45
CA HIS A 303 -9.87 9.07 19.30
C HIS A 303 -9.39 10.52 19.32
N GLY A 304 -10.28 11.47 19.59
CA GLY A 304 -9.91 12.87 19.78
C GLY A 304 -9.02 13.11 21.00
N ALA A 305 -9.13 12.31 22.07
CA ALA A 305 -8.21 12.38 23.21
C ALA A 305 -6.82 11.83 22.85
N ILE A 306 -6.74 10.71 22.13
CA ILE A 306 -5.48 10.16 21.61
C ILE A 306 -4.78 11.19 20.71
N ALA A 307 -5.50 11.82 19.79
CA ALA A 307 -4.95 12.83 18.87
C ALA A 307 -4.36 14.07 19.58
N ARG A 308 -4.76 14.35 20.83
CA ARG A 308 -4.26 15.49 21.63
C ARG A 308 -3.11 15.15 22.58
N ARG A 309 -2.73 13.90 22.71
CA ARG A 309 -1.60 13.43 23.52
C ARG A 309 -0.28 13.57 22.76
#